data_46ed6882f9b65101d47c7312f019baa8
#
_entry.id   46ed6882f9b65101d47c7312f019baa8
#
_cell.length_a   1.000
_cell.length_b   1.000
_cell.length_c   1.000
_cell.angle_alpha   90.00
_cell.angle_beta   90.00
_cell.angle_gamma   90.00
#
_symmetry.space_group_name_H-M   'P 1'
#
loop_
_entity.id
_entity.type
_entity.pdbx_description
1 polymer ?
#
loop_
_entity_poly.entity_id
_entity_poly.type
_entity_poly.pdbx_seq_one_letter_code
_entity_poly.pdbx_strand_id
1 'polypeptide(L)'
;MPTDHKFNELSSGHGFLESPRYHDGKLFLSDFFNTRVIVMDPRDGSWEKIADVPNSPSGLGFLSDGSMLIVSQHDHKLLRRAADGTTTVHADLAPFCGGDANDMRVVDGHAYVGNFGFDLAGGAETQTTRLIHVTPNGEVSAVPGDVLFPNGVELHPDGKTLLLSETLGHKISAYDRQPDGTLTNYRTWAELPETHNPDGMTVDSDGGVWYANVFIEGPESGFYRVEEGGRITDRILVPDAWGVAVTFGGPDNDVLYLITNATTLPDFAQGRSAGYVRTANVGRRGAN
;
A
#
# COMPACT_ATOMS: atom_id res chain seq x y z
N MET A 1 0.59 -14.26 -23.27
CA MET A 1 0.91 -12.85 -23.04
C MET A 1 -0.13 -12.28 -22.11
N PRO A 2 0.20 -11.37 -21.19
CA PRO A 2 -0.77 -10.71 -20.33
C PRO A 2 -1.82 -9.94 -21.15
N THR A 3 -3.02 -9.78 -20.58
CA THR A 3 -4.07 -8.92 -21.15
C THR A 3 -3.79 -7.47 -20.82
N ASP A 4 -3.78 -6.59 -21.83
CA ASP A 4 -3.60 -5.15 -21.64
C ASP A 4 -4.96 -4.48 -21.34
N HIS A 5 -5.01 -3.64 -20.30
CA HIS A 5 -6.17 -2.82 -19.97
C HIS A 5 -5.85 -1.34 -20.09
N LYS A 6 -6.88 -0.53 -20.31
CA LYS A 6 -6.78 0.95 -20.39
C LYS A 6 -7.24 1.58 -19.09
N PHE A 7 -6.80 2.79 -18.86
CA PHE A 7 -7.20 3.61 -17.71
C PHE A 7 -7.72 4.99 -18.15
N ASN A 8 -8.39 5.67 -17.23
CA ASN A 8 -8.81 7.05 -17.34
C ASN A 8 -8.24 7.83 -16.15
N GLU A 9 -7.94 9.11 -16.33
CA GLU A 9 -7.60 9.99 -15.22
C GLU A 9 -8.86 10.42 -14.48
N LEU A 10 -8.86 10.32 -13.15
CA LEU A 10 -9.92 10.78 -12.28
C LEU A 10 -9.55 12.11 -11.61
N SER A 11 -8.31 12.23 -11.13
CA SER A 11 -7.83 13.41 -10.41
C SER A 11 -6.33 13.60 -10.56
N SER A 12 -5.89 14.84 -10.50
CA SER A 12 -4.47 15.25 -10.57
C SER A 12 -4.21 16.46 -9.68
N GLY A 13 -2.94 16.93 -9.65
CA GLY A 13 -2.57 18.11 -8.84
C GLY A 13 -2.26 17.79 -7.38
N HIS A 14 -1.89 16.55 -7.09
CA HIS A 14 -1.41 16.07 -5.80
C HIS A 14 0.13 16.08 -5.75
N GLY A 15 0.68 15.85 -4.56
CA GLY A 15 2.11 15.60 -4.37
C GLY A 15 2.49 14.16 -4.72
N PHE A 16 2.93 13.39 -3.76
CA PHE A 16 3.17 11.95 -3.91
C PHE A 16 2.04 11.18 -3.19
N LEU A 17 1.17 10.54 -3.98
CA LEU A 17 0.05 9.78 -3.45
C LEU A 17 0.42 8.33 -3.19
N GLU A 18 -0.11 7.76 -2.10
CA GLU A 18 0.03 6.34 -1.76
C GLU A 18 -1.12 5.82 -0.88
N SER A 19 -1.07 4.54 -0.53
CA SER A 19 -1.94 3.86 0.44
C SER A 19 -3.43 4.09 0.21
N PRO A 20 -3.96 3.86 -0.99
CA PRO A 20 -5.39 4.03 -1.26
C PRO A 20 -6.23 3.06 -0.45
N ARG A 21 -7.32 3.57 0.14
CA ARG A 21 -8.34 2.74 0.81
C ARG A 21 -9.72 3.19 0.40
N TYR A 22 -10.47 2.29 -0.24
CA TYR A 22 -11.88 2.55 -0.51
C TYR A 22 -12.71 2.14 0.69
N HIS A 23 -13.43 3.09 1.28
CA HIS A 23 -14.20 2.87 2.50
C HIS A 23 -15.45 3.77 2.49
N ASP A 24 -16.62 3.21 2.81
CA ASP A 24 -17.91 3.94 2.85
C ASP A 24 -18.18 4.82 1.61
N GLY A 25 -17.89 4.29 0.43
CA GLY A 25 -18.14 4.99 -0.84
C GLY A 25 -17.17 6.12 -1.16
N LYS A 26 -16.08 6.24 -0.43
CA LYS A 26 -15.03 7.25 -0.61
C LYS A 26 -13.66 6.61 -0.77
N LEU A 27 -12.75 7.34 -1.42
CA LEU A 27 -11.35 6.94 -1.56
C LEU A 27 -10.48 7.79 -0.64
N PHE A 28 -9.78 7.14 0.28
CA PHE A 28 -8.84 7.76 1.21
C PHE A 28 -7.42 7.55 0.70
N LEU A 29 -6.57 8.58 0.81
CA LEU A 29 -5.22 8.59 0.27
C LEU A 29 -4.27 9.34 1.19
N SER A 30 -3.06 8.84 1.32
CA SER A 30 -1.93 9.58 1.87
C SER A 30 -1.30 10.43 0.75
N ASP A 31 -1.20 11.73 0.98
CA ASP A 31 -0.46 12.66 0.11
C ASP A 31 0.86 13.01 0.81
N PHE A 32 1.82 12.14 0.62
CA PHE A 32 3.07 12.00 1.34
C PHE A 32 3.89 13.30 1.39
N PHE A 33 4.21 13.89 0.23
CA PHE A 33 5.01 15.14 0.21
C PHE A 33 4.24 16.37 0.69
N ASN A 34 2.91 16.32 0.66
CA ASN A 34 2.07 17.38 1.22
C ASN A 34 1.68 17.13 2.69
N THR A 35 2.26 16.10 3.34
CA THR A 35 2.10 15.78 4.76
C THR A 35 0.65 15.72 5.23
N ARG A 36 -0.24 15.19 4.40
CA ARG A 36 -1.69 15.17 4.66
C ARG A 36 -2.35 13.87 4.24
N VAL A 37 -3.48 13.56 4.87
CA VAL A 37 -4.42 12.56 4.39
C VAL A 37 -5.59 13.28 3.74
N ILE A 38 -6.02 12.81 2.58
CA ILE A 38 -7.17 13.33 1.83
C ILE A 38 -8.25 12.26 1.70
N VAL A 39 -9.49 12.72 1.56
CA VAL A 39 -10.63 11.90 1.14
C VAL A 39 -11.18 12.44 -0.17
N MET A 40 -11.44 11.55 -1.12
CA MET A 40 -11.86 11.87 -2.48
C MET A 40 -13.24 11.28 -2.77
N ASP A 41 -14.08 12.04 -3.45
CA ASP A 41 -15.30 11.52 -4.06
C ASP A 41 -14.94 10.78 -5.36
N PRO A 42 -15.18 9.47 -5.45
CA PRO A 42 -14.78 8.70 -6.63
C PRO A 42 -15.62 8.97 -7.87
N ARG A 43 -16.72 9.75 -7.75
CA ARG A 43 -17.62 10.08 -8.87
C ARG A 43 -17.08 11.23 -9.75
N ASP A 44 -16.37 12.16 -9.16
CA ASP A 44 -15.90 13.38 -9.83
C ASP A 44 -14.45 13.77 -9.52
N GLY A 45 -13.78 13.01 -8.63
CA GLY A 45 -12.39 13.27 -8.23
C GLY A 45 -12.20 14.47 -7.31
N SER A 46 -13.30 15.12 -6.85
CA SER A 46 -13.22 16.18 -5.84
C SER A 46 -12.71 15.63 -4.52
N TRP A 47 -11.89 16.39 -3.80
CA TRP A 47 -11.25 15.91 -2.59
C TRP A 47 -11.14 17.00 -1.52
N GLU A 48 -11.00 16.58 -0.28
CA GLU A 48 -10.72 17.45 0.86
C GLU A 48 -9.64 16.85 1.77
N LYS A 49 -8.92 17.73 2.45
CA LYS A 49 -7.97 17.32 3.49
C LYS A 49 -8.71 16.98 4.77
N ILE A 50 -8.40 15.79 5.34
CA ILE A 50 -9.01 15.31 6.59
C ILE A 50 -8.02 15.25 7.77
N ALA A 51 -6.71 15.17 7.51
CA ALA A 51 -5.69 15.18 8.55
C ALA A 51 -4.40 15.82 8.06
N ASP A 52 -3.69 16.49 8.97
CA ASP A 52 -2.27 16.85 8.83
C ASP A 52 -1.42 15.79 9.55
N VAL A 53 -0.38 15.30 8.87
CA VAL A 53 0.59 14.33 9.40
C VAL A 53 2.00 14.86 9.12
N PRO A 54 2.56 15.70 10.00
CA PRO A 54 3.81 16.44 9.73
C PRO A 54 5.02 15.57 9.40
N ASN A 55 5.05 14.32 9.88
CA ASN A 55 6.11 13.35 9.61
C ASN A 55 5.74 12.40 8.45
N SER A 56 4.97 12.87 7.49
CA SER A 56 4.49 12.17 6.29
C SER A 56 3.58 10.97 6.57
N PRO A 57 2.34 10.97 6.04
CA PRO A 57 1.46 9.81 6.13
C PRO A 57 1.89 8.73 5.14
N SER A 58 1.76 7.46 5.54
CA SER A 58 1.85 6.31 4.65
C SER A 58 0.63 5.41 4.82
N GLY A 59 0.77 4.18 5.30
CA GLY A 59 -0.31 3.21 5.46
C GLY A 59 -1.57 3.76 6.13
N LEU A 60 -2.73 3.45 5.56
CA LEU A 60 -4.05 3.79 6.10
C LEU A 60 -4.85 2.53 6.40
N GLY A 61 -5.73 2.59 7.41
CA GLY A 61 -6.66 1.51 7.70
C GLY A 61 -7.79 1.96 8.62
N PHE A 62 -8.90 1.23 8.63
CA PHE A 62 -10.08 1.57 9.41
C PHE A 62 -10.32 0.54 10.51
N LEU A 63 -10.75 1.01 11.67
CA LEU A 63 -11.21 0.21 12.80
C LEU A 63 -12.74 0.12 12.79
N SER A 64 -13.26 -0.89 13.45
CA SER A 64 -14.72 -1.14 13.50
C SER A 64 -15.52 -0.05 14.22
N ASP A 65 -14.87 0.81 15.01
CA ASP A 65 -15.51 1.95 15.68
C ASP A 65 -15.53 3.23 14.79
N GLY A 66 -15.12 3.12 13.53
CA GLY A 66 -15.06 4.23 12.58
C GLY A 66 -13.81 5.11 12.72
N SER A 67 -12.88 4.79 13.62
CA SER A 67 -11.59 5.49 13.67
C SER A 67 -10.65 4.97 12.58
N MET A 68 -9.74 5.84 12.13
CA MET A 68 -8.73 5.53 11.12
C MET A 68 -7.35 5.43 11.77
N LEU A 69 -6.60 4.40 11.43
CA LEU A 69 -5.18 4.30 11.70
C LEU A 69 -4.39 4.92 10.55
N ILE A 70 -3.32 5.65 10.88
CA ILE A 70 -2.44 6.33 9.92
C ILE A 70 -1.00 6.05 10.36
N VAL A 71 -0.19 5.51 9.47
CA VAL A 71 1.25 5.43 9.68
C VAL A 71 1.83 6.83 9.52
N SER A 72 2.52 7.32 10.56
CA SER A 72 3.35 8.52 10.53
C SER A 72 4.79 8.04 10.31
N GLN A 73 5.30 8.24 9.10
CA GLN A 73 6.42 7.51 8.53
C GLN A 73 7.75 7.79 9.23
N HIS A 74 8.17 9.08 9.26
CA HIS A 74 9.51 9.45 9.71
C HIS A 74 9.71 9.42 11.22
N ASP A 75 8.65 9.56 12.02
CA ASP A 75 8.71 9.44 13.49
C ASP A 75 8.25 8.06 14.00
N HIS A 76 7.99 7.13 13.07
CA HIS A 76 7.67 5.73 13.35
C HIS A 76 6.49 5.57 14.31
N LYS A 77 5.40 6.31 14.11
CA LYS A 77 4.20 6.21 14.93
C LYS A 77 3.04 5.62 14.15
N LEU A 78 2.23 4.84 14.81
CA LEU A 78 0.89 4.52 14.35
C LEU A 78 -0.07 5.47 15.04
N LEU A 79 -0.69 6.36 14.28
CA LEU A 79 -1.67 7.32 14.79
C LEU A 79 -3.08 6.75 14.68
N ARG A 80 -3.94 7.13 15.62
CA ARG A 80 -5.38 6.87 15.57
C ARG A 80 -6.15 8.17 15.51
N ARG A 81 -6.89 8.35 14.43
CA ARG A 81 -7.77 9.49 14.23
C ARG A 81 -9.22 9.07 14.48
N ALA A 82 -9.83 9.61 15.52
CA ALA A 82 -11.23 9.39 15.86
C ALA A 82 -12.17 10.09 14.87
N ALA A 83 -13.46 9.73 14.88
CA ALA A 83 -14.48 10.31 14.01
C ALA A 83 -14.68 11.82 14.22
N ASP A 84 -14.39 12.35 15.40
CA ASP A 84 -14.42 13.79 15.69
C ASP A 84 -13.18 14.55 15.18
N GLY A 85 -12.23 13.85 14.56
CA GLY A 85 -10.99 14.39 14.04
C GLY A 85 -9.81 14.42 15.03
N THR A 86 -10.02 14.08 16.28
CA THR A 86 -8.96 13.99 17.29
C THR A 86 -7.96 12.91 16.91
N THR A 87 -6.66 13.25 16.90
CA THR A 87 -5.59 12.31 16.58
C THR A 87 -4.72 12.07 17.82
N THR A 88 -4.47 10.79 18.10
CA THR A 88 -3.61 10.33 19.22
C THR A 88 -2.61 9.29 18.71
N VAL A 89 -1.55 9.05 19.44
CA VAL A 89 -0.63 7.93 19.17
C VAL A 89 -1.31 6.64 19.63
N HIS A 90 -1.47 5.69 18.70
CA HIS A 90 -1.98 4.34 18.97
C HIS A 90 -0.85 3.38 19.37
N ALA A 91 0.29 3.46 18.68
CA ALA A 91 1.46 2.63 18.95
C ALA A 91 2.77 3.34 18.57
N ASP A 92 3.86 2.97 19.23
CA ASP A 92 5.24 3.36 18.90
C ASP A 92 5.92 2.22 18.14
N LEU A 93 6.23 2.45 16.86
CA LEU A 93 6.86 1.47 15.98
C LEU A 93 8.39 1.55 15.98
N ALA A 94 8.97 2.64 16.53
CA ALA A 94 10.40 2.93 16.45
C ALA A 94 11.32 1.77 16.90
N PRO A 95 10.99 0.99 17.96
CA PRO A 95 11.83 -0.14 18.36
C PRO A 95 11.92 -1.28 17.33
N PHE A 96 11.05 -1.29 16.30
CA PHE A 96 10.91 -2.35 15.32
C PHE A 96 11.24 -1.91 13.88
N CYS A 97 11.46 -0.60 13.67
CA CYS A 97 11.79 -0.03 12.36
C CYS A 97 13.30 0.06 12.15
N GLY A 98 13.80 -0.52 11.07
CA GLY A 98 15.19 -0.33 10.62
C GLY A 98 15.35 0.88 9.68
N GLY A 99 14.26 1.46 9.24
CA GLY A 99 14.12 2.65 8.39
C GLY A 99 12.71 3.20 8.54
N ASP A 100 12.28 4.09 7.66
CA ASP A 100 10.95 4.69 7.71
C ASP A 100 9.84 3.62 7.72
N ALA A 101 8.78 3.88 8.52
CA ALA A 101 7.58 3.05 8.50
C ALA A 101 6.83 3.25 7.18
N ASN A 102 6.07 2.23 6.71
CA ASN A 102 5.53 2.21 5.35
C ASN A 102 4.04 1.84 5.31
N ASP A 103 3.60 1.21 4.21
CA ASP A 103 2.19 0.80 4.03
C ASP A 103 1.74 -0.18 5.12
N MET A 104 0.44 -0.32 5.24
CA MET A 104 -0.19 -1.07 6.32
C MET A 104 -1.51 -1.69 5.86
N ARG A 105 -1.86 -2.84 6.43
CA ARG A 105 -3.23 -3.38 6.37
C ARG A 105 -3.80 -3.58 7.77
N VAL A 106 -5.07 -3.20 7.94
CA VAL A 106 -5.84 -3.51 9.16
C VAL A 106 -6.79 -4.67 8.87
N VAL A 107 -6.74 -5.70 9.71
CA VAL A 107 -7.63 -6.87 9.65
C VAL A 107 -8.11 -7.18 11.06
N ASP A 108 -9.42 -7.16 11.30
CA ASP A 108 -10.03 -7.42 12.63
C ASP A 108 -9.42 -6.59 13.77
N GLY A 109 -9.06 -5.33 13.47
CA GLY A 109 -8.43 -4.41 14.41
C GLY A 109 -6.91 -4.58 14.60
N HIS A 110 -6.30 -5.64 14.07
CA HIS A 110 -4.86 -5.82 14.02
C HIS A 110 -4.27 -5.05 12.85
N ALA A 111 -3.19 -4.31 13.07
CA ALA A 111 -2.44 -3.63 11.99
C ALA A 111 -1.15 -4.39 11.68
N TYR A 112 -0.88 -4.58 10.39
CA TYR A 112 0.36 -5.16 9.87
C TYR A 112 1.06 -4.07 9.09
N VAL A 113 2.23 -3.61 9.60
CA VAL A 113 2.91 -2.40 9.11
C VAL A 113 4.26 -2.77 8.53
N GLY A 114 4.54 -2.32 7.31
CA GLY A 114 5.86 -2.41 6.68
C GLY A 114 6.83 -1.36 7.22
N ASN A 115 8.11 -1.53 6.94
CA ASN A 115 9.14 -0.51 7.10
C ASN A 115 10.28 -0.77 6.11
N PHE A 116 11.04 0.25 5.74
CA PHE A 116 12.08 0.10 4.71
C PHE A 116 13.23 -0.83 5.13
N GLY A 117 13.51 -0.95 6.44
CA GLY A 117 14.59 -1.78 6.96
C GLY A 117 15.96 -1.10 6.99
N PHE A 118 16.10 0.01 6.27
CA PHE A 118 17.34 0.80 6.16
C PHE A 118 17.01 2.25 5.82
N ASP A 119 17.96 3.15 6.01
CA ASP A 119 17.84 4.57 5.64
C ASP A 119 17.95 4.73 4.12
N LEU A 120 16.80 4.62 3.43
CA LEU A 120 16.72 4.78 1.96
C LEU A 120 17.13 6.19 1.54
N ALA A 121 16.68 7.22 2.25
CA ALA A 121 16.95 8.63 1.91
C ALA A 121 18.44 8.98 2.11
N GLY A 122 19.07 8.42 3.14
CA GLY A 122 20.51 8.55 3.40
C GLY A 122 21.40 7.66 2.53
N GLY A 123 20.83 6.81 1.68
CA GLY A 123 21.58 5.92 0.79
C GLY A 123 22.29 4.78 1.51
N ALA A 124 21.75 4.31 2.64
CA ALA A 124 22.30 3.17 3.36
C ALA A 124 22.20 1.88 2.52
N GLU A 125 23.08 0.93 2.80
CA GLU A 125 23.01 -0.39 2.18
C GLU A 125 21.68 -1.08 2.51
N THR A 126 21.12 -1.75 1.52
CA THR A 126 19.88 -2.52 1.65
C THR A 126 20.02 -3.60 2.72
N GLN A 127 19.06 -3.66 3.63
CA GLN A 127 19.01 -4.63 4.72
C GLN A 127 17.61 -5.25 4.82
N THR A 128 17.55 -6.48 5.27
CA THR A 128 16.28 -7.11 5.63
C THR A 128 15.73 -6.52 6.92
N THR A 129 14.42 -6.58 7.05
CA THR A 129 13.68 -6.18 8.23
C THR A 129 12.58 -7.20 8.53
N ARG A 130 11.65 -6.85 9.41
CA ARG A 130 10.48 -7.66 9.72
C ARG A 130 9.21 -6.85 9.57
N LEU A 131 8.14 -7.50 9.14
CA LEU A 131 6.82 -6.92 9.23
C LEU A 131 6.46 -6.68 10.70
N ILE A 132 5.78 -5.59 10.99
CA ILE A 132 5.39 -5.22 12.35
C ILE A 132 3.90 -5.56 12.54
N HIS A 133 3.58 -6.23 13.63
CA HIS A 133 2.22 -6.51 14.05
C HIS A 133 1.86 -5.63 15.24
N VAL A 134 0.74 -4.92 15.13
CA VAL A 134 0.14 -4.11 16.20
C VAL A 134 -1.22 -4.68 16.55
N THR A 135 -1.43 -5.01 17.82
CA THR A 135 -2.73 -5.51 18.31
C THR A 135 -3.76 -4.39 18.40
N PRO A 136 -5.07 -4.70 18.51
CA PRO A 136 -6.12 -3.70 18.74
C PRO A 136 -5.88 -2.78 19.94
N ASN A 137 -5.11 -3.25 20.93
CA ASN A 137 -4.76 -2.49 22.14
C ASN A 137 -3.45 -1.67 22.00
N GLY A 138 -2.80 -1.70 20.82
CA GLY A 138 -1.55 -0.96 20.56
C GLY A 138 -0.29 -1.69 21.01
N GLU A 139 -0.33 -2.97 21.37
CA GLU A 139 0.87 -3.77 21.64
C GLU A 139 1.59 -4.09 20.34
N VAL A 140 2.90 -3.89 20.30
CA VAL A 140 3.72 -4.01 19.09
C VAL A 140 4.66 -5.20 19.17
N SER A 141 4.77 -5.95 18.10
CA SER A 141 5.70 -7.08 17.97
C SER A 141 6.24 -7.23 16.55
N ALA A 142 7.43 -7.79 16.40
CA ALA A 142 7.96 -8.18 15.10
C ALA A 142 7.38 -9.52 14.66
N VAL A 143 6.94 -9.60 13.41
CA VAL A 143 6.50 -10.85 12.79
C VAL A 143 7.72 -11.73 12.45
N PRO A 144 7.69 -13.04 12.69
CA PRO A 144 8.76 -13.94 12.28
C PRO A 144 8.97 -13.96 10.76
N GLY A 145 10.23 -14.04 10.32
CA GLY A 145 10.63 -14.04 8.91
C GLY A 145 11.28 -12.72 8.50
N ASP A 146 12.46 -12.81 7.93
CA ASP A 146 13.18 -11.65 7.41
C ASP A 146 12.68 -11.35 6.00
N VAL A 147 12.27 -10.10 5.77
CA VAL A 147 11.67 -9.59 4.53
C VAL A 147 12.49 -8.43 3.99
N LEU A 148 12.40 -8.17 2.69
CA LEU A 148 13.18 -7.12 2.04
C LEU A 148 12.28 -6.02 1.51
N PHE A 149 12.30 -4.87 2.19
CA PHE A 149 11.47 -3.71 1.87
C PHE A 149 9.96 -4.06 1.82
N PRO A 150 9.37 -4.51 2.96
CA PRO A 150 7.95 -4.82 3.03
C PRO A 150 7.10 -3.59 2.74
N ASN A 151 6.17 -3.74 1.79
CA ASN A 151 5.34 -2.67 1.29
C ASN A 151 3.85 -3.05 1.36
N GLY A 152 3.14 -3.16 0.24
CA GLY A 152 1.73 -3.50 0.23
C GLY A 152 1.41 -4.78 1.01
N VAL A 153 0.37 -4.73 1.83
CA VAL A 153 -0.12 -5.85 2.63
C VAL A 153 -1.60 -6.05 2.34
N GLU A 154 -2.02 -7.27 2.05
CA GLU A 154 -3.42 -7.60 1.79
C GLU A 154 -3.85 -8.95 2.36
N LEU A 155 -5.13 -9.06 2.72
CA LEU A 155 -5.73 -10.33 3.11
C LEU A 155 -6.24 -11.05 1.85
N HIS A 156 -5.81 -12.28 1.65
CA HIS A 156 -6.33 -13.14 0.59
C HIS A 156 -7.81 -13.51 0.85
N PRO A 157 -8.65 -13.74 -0.18
CA PRO A 157 -10.07 -14.06 -0.03
C PRO A 157 -10.39 -15.29 0.83
N ASP A 158 -9.41 -16.16 1.07
CA ASP A 158 -9.57 -17.30 1.99
C ASP A 158 -9.70 -16.90 3.47
N GLY A 159 -9.47 -15.62 3.80
CA GLY A 159 -9.53 -15.06 5.14
C GLY A 159 -8.42 -15.51 6.10
N LYS A 160 -7.44 -16.26 5.61
CA LYS A 160 -6.38 -16.89 6.42
C LYS A 160 -4.97 -16.57 5.94
N THR A 161 -4.80 -16.23 4.68
CA THR A 161 -3.49 -15.91 4.10
C THR A 161 -3.31 -14.40 4.04
N LEU A 162 -2.29 -13.90 4.73
CA LEU A 162 -1.86 -12.50 4.59
C LEU A 162 -0.73 -12.45 3.55
N LEU A 163 -0.90 -11.62 2.54
CA LEU A 163 0.06 -11.41 1.46
C LEU A 163 0.86 -10.13 1.73
N LEU A 164 2.13 -10.12 1.29
CA LEU A 164 3.07 -9.04 1.49
C LEU A 164 3.90 -8.82 0.22
N SER A 165 3.92 -7.60 -0.32
CA SER A 165 4.89 -7.21 -1.34
C SER A 165 6.26 -7.01 -0.69
N GLU A 166 7.29 -7.61 -1.27
CA GLU A 166 8.69 -7.33 -0.95
C GLU A 166 9.33 -6.59 -2.14
N THR A 167 9.34 -5.26 -2.06
CA THR A 167 9.71 -4.39 -3.19
C THR A 167 11.06 -4.73 -3.78
N LEU A 168 12.10 -4.77 -2.96
CA LEU A 168 13.45 -5.12 -3.39
C LEU A 168 13.74 -6.63 -3.35
N GLY A 169 12.78 -7.41 -2.87
CA GLY A 169 12.80 -8.86 -2.92
C GLY A 169 12.21 -9.43 -4.22
N HIS A 170 11.61 -8.59 -5.07
CA HIS A 170 10.99 -8.97 -6.35
C HIS A 170 10.02 -10.15 -6.21
N LYS A 171 9.19 -10.14 -5.16
CA LYS A 171 8.25 -11.22 -4.89
C LYS A 171 7.05 -10.76 -4.07
N ILE A 172 6.03 -11.60 -4.05
CA ILE A 172 4.95 -11.54 -3.08
C ILE A 172 5.13 -12.73 -2.14
N SER A 173 5.17 -12.43 -0.86
CA SER A 173 5.26 -13.42 0.22
C SER A 173 3.91 -13.64 0.88
N ALA A 174 3.76 -14.73 1.60
CA ALA A 174 2.56 -15.09 2.32
C ALA A 174 2.86 -15.54 3.75
N TYR A 175 1.90 -15.29 4.62
CA TYR A 175 1.84 -15.78 5.99
C TYR A 175 0.50 -16.46 6.26
N ASP A 176 0.48 -17.43 7.16
CA ASP A 176 -0.75 -17.96 7.72
C ASP A 176 -1.16 -17.08 8.91
N ARG A 177 -2.31 -16.40 8.79
CA ARG A 177 -2.88 -15.57 9.85
C ARG A 177 -3.67 -16.44 10.81
N GLN A 178 -3.31 -16.35 12.09
CA GLN A 178 -3.98 -17.04 13.18
C GLN A 178 -5.21 -16.25 13.69
N PRO A 179 -6.15 -16.88 14.39
CA PRO A 179 -7.33 -16.19 14.94
C PRO A 179 -7.01 -15.05 15.92
N ASP A 180 -5.86 -15.08 16.58
CA ASP A 180 -5.37 -14.03 17.48
C ASP A 180 -4.61 -12.92 16.76
N GLY A 181 -4.59 -12.92 15.41
CA GLY A 181 -3.89 -11.97 14.57
C GLY A 181 -2.40 -12.25 14.40
N THR A 182 -1.81 -13.23 15.07
CA THR A 182 -0.40 -13.59 14.85
C THR A 182 -0.18 -14.20 13.48
N LEU A 183 1.03 -14.03 12.93
CA LEU A 183 1.41 -14.55 11.62
C LEU A 183 2.47 -15.64 11.77
N THR A 184 2.32 -16.72 11.00
CA THR A 184 3.22 -17.86 10.98
C THR A 184 3.48 -18.32 9.55
N ASN A 185 4.35 -19.30 9.37
CA ASN A 185 4.58 -19.98 8.09
C ASN A 185 4.90 -19.01 6.93
N TYR A 186 5.91 -18.13 7.14
CA TYR A 186 6.43 -17.28 6.07
C TYR A 186 6.90 -18.14 4.88
N ARG A 187 6.45 -17.75 3.67
CA ARG A 187 6.78 -18.43 2.41
C ARG A 187 6.66 -17.50 1.23
N THR A 188 7.32 -17.79 0.13
CA THR A 188 7.07 -17.15 -1.15
C THR A 188 5.71 -17.60 -1.70
N TRP A 189 4.87 -16.64 -2.10
CA TRP A 189 3.60 -16.86 -2.78
C TRP A 189 3.75 -16.75 -4.30
N ALA A 190 4.50 -15.74 -4.76
CA ALA A 190 4.84 -15.55 -6.17
C ALA A 190 6.23 -14.93 -6.32
N GLU A 191 7.10 -15.55 -7.11
CA GLU A 191 8.31 -14.91 -7.63
C GLU A 191 7.93 -14.00 -8.79
N LEU A 192 8.54 -12.82 -8.85
CA LEU A 192 8.33 -11.84 -9.91
C LEU A 192 9.61 -11.66 -10.73
N PRO A 193 9.51 -11.12 -11.94
CA PRO A 193 10.71 -10.73 -12.70
C PRO A 193 11.58 -9.75 -11.90
N GLU A 194 12.90 -9.82 -12.01
CA GLU A 194 13.84 -8.90 -11.35
C GLU A 194 13.65 -7.42 -11.74
N THR A 195 12.90 -7.14 -12.80
CA THR A 195 12.50 -5.80 -13.25
C THR A 195 11.20 -5.33 -12.60
N HIS A 196 10.60 -6.13 -11.72
CA HIS A 196 9.37 -5.80 -11.02
C HIS A 196 9.65 -5.55 -9.54
N ASN A 197 9.34 -4.34 -9.11
CA ASN A 197 9.44 -3.88 -7.71
C ASN A 197 8.00 -3.73 -7.16
N PRO A 198 7.39 -4.80 -6.60
CA PRO A 198 6.00 -4.73 -6.15
C PRO A 198 5.86 -3.76 -4.98
N ASP A 199 4.90 -2.83 -5.11
CA ASP A 199 4.59 -1.79 -4.14
C ASP A 199 3.19 -2.05 -3.56
N GLY A 200 2.34 -1.02 -3.44
CA GLY A 200 0.98 -1.18 -2.97
C GLY A 200 0.17 -2.14 -3.85
N MET A 201 -0.63 -2.99 -3.24
CA MET A 201 -1.37 -4.05 -3.92
C MET A 201 -2.81 -4.20 -3.43
N THR A 202 -3.61 -4.93 -4.19
CA THR A 202 -4.97 -5.37 -3.84
C THR A 202 -5.23 -6.76 -4.41
N VAL A 203 -6.20 -7.48 -3.86
CA VAL A 203 -6.55 -8.84 -4.30
C VAL A 203 -7.94 -8.84 -4.93
N ASP A 204 -8.10 -9.51 -6.05
CA ASP A 204 -9.42 -9.72 -6.67
C ASP A 204 -10.15 -10.95 -6.12
N SER A 205 -11.44 -11.06 -6.43
CA SER A 205 -12.30 -12.14 -5.97
C SER A 205 -11.87 -13.53 -6.45
N ASP A 206 -11.05 -13.61 -7.50
CA ASP A 206 -10.49 -14.85 -8.01
C ASP A 206 -9.17 -15.23 -7.31
N GLY A 207 -8.70 -14.40 -6.36
CA GLY A 207 -7.47 -14.60 -5.61
C GLY A 207 -6.20 -14.11 -6.31
N GLY A 208 -6.32 -13.45 -7.46
CA GLY A 208 -5.18 -12.82 -8.12
C GLY A 208 -4.79 -11.49 -7.46
N VAL A 209 -3.49 -11.21 -7.42
CA VAL A 209 -2.93 -9.98 -6.83
C VAL A 209 -2.64 -8.98 -7.93
N TRP A 210 -3.24 -7.80 -7.84
CA TRP A 210 -2.85 -6.62 -8.58
C TRP A 210 -1.84 -5.82 -7.75
N TYR A 211 -0.66 -5.58 -8.29
CA TYR A 211 0.39 -4.80 -7.64
C TYR A 211 0.90 -3.68 -8.55
N ALA A 212 1.32 -2.60 -7.94
CA ALA A 212 2.02 -1.51 -8.61
C ALA A 212 3.50 -1.86 -8.77
N ASN A 213 4.12 -1.44 -9.89
CA ASN A 213 5.54 -1.63 -10.17
C ASN A 213 6.28 -0.30 -10.00
N VAL A 214 6.85 -0.07 -8.83
CA VAL A 214 7.49 1.20 -8.45
C VAL A 214 8.95 1.28 -8.91
N PHE A 215 9.51 2.49 -8.96
CA PHE A 215 10.88 2.80 -9.37
C PHE A 215 11.21 2.40 -10.82
N ILE A 216 10.21 2.20 -11.66
CA ILE A 216 10.35 1.85 -13.06
C ILE A 216 9.88 3.03 -13.91
N GLU A 217 10.72 3.42 -14.85
CA GLU A 217 10.43 4.46 -15.83
C GLU A 217 10.22 3.83 -17.22
N GLY A 218 9.35 4.45 -18.04
CA GLY A 218 9.13 4.03 -19.41
C GLY A 218 8.11 2.90 -19.58
N PRO A 219 8.23 2.08 -20.64
CA PRO A 219 7.13 1.27 -21.15
C PRO A 219 6.67 0.13 -20.23
N GLU A 220 7.48 -0.28 -19.24
CA GLU A 220 7.12 -1.34 -18.30
C GLU A 220 6.64 -0.78 -16.96
N SER A 221 6.52 0.55 -16.82
CA SER A 221 5.89 1.13 -15.62
C SER A 221 4.40 0.91 -15.63
N GLY A 222 3.80 0.62 -14.45
CA GLY A 222 2.36 0.41 -14.33
C GLY A 222 1.96 -0.60 -13.27
N PHE A 223 0.93 -1.36 -13.59
CA PHE A 223 0.30 -2.32 -12.67
C PHE A 223 0.18 -3.69 -13.34
N TYR A 224 0.37 -4.72 -12.55
CA TYR A 224 0.35 -6.10 -13.04
C TYR A 224 -0.50 -6.97 -12.13
N ARG A 225 -1.20 -7.93 -12.74
CA ARG A 225 -1.90 -8.97 -12.01
C ARG A 225 -1.10 -10.26 -12.08
N VAL A 226 -0.84 -10.85 -10.92
CA VAL A 226 -0.14 -12.12 -10.79
C VAL A 226 -1.01 -13.14 -10.03
N GLU A 227 -0.90 -14.39 -10.42
CA GLU A 227 -1.47 -15.54 -9.70
C GLU A 227 -0.40 -16.22 -8.84
N GLU A 228 -0.84 -17.01 -7.88
CA GLU A 228 0.07 -17.85 -7.07
C GLU A 228 1.04 -18.61 -7.99
N GLY A 229 2.32 -18.60 -7.61
CA GLY A 229 3.39 -19.19 -8.40
C GLY A 229 4.01 -18.28 -9.47
N GLY A 230 3.55 -16.98 -9.59
CA GLY A 230 4.25 -15.97 -10.39
C GLY A 230 3.76 -15.77 -11.83
N ARG A 231 2.65 -16.38 -12.23
CA ARG A 231 2.09 -16.18 -13.58
C ARG A 231 1.41 -14.81 -13.70
N ILE A 232 2.00 -13.91 -14.48
CA ILE A 232 1.40 -12.60 -14.81
C ILE A 232 0.33 -12.78 -15.88
N THR A 233 -0.91 -12.35 -15.58
CA THR A 233 -2.10 -12.55 -16.44
C THR A 233 -2.62 -11.29 -17.10
N ASP A 234 -2.49 -10.14 -16.42
CA ASP A 234 -3.03 -8.87 -16.87
C ASP A 234 -2.05 -7.74 -16.55
N ARG A 235 -2.15 -6.61 -17.27
CA ARG A 235 -1.36 -5.41 -16.99
C ARG A 235 -2.07 -4.12 -17.41
N ILE A 236 -1.70 -3.03 -16.76
CA ILE A 236 -2.07 -1.66 -17.10
C ILE A 236 -0.78 -0.85 -17.15
N LEU A 237 -0.32 -0.50 -18.35
CA LEU A 237 0.94 0.22 -18.54
C LEU A 237 0.73 1.73 -18.40
N VAL A 238 1.61 2.38 -17.64
CA VAL A 238 1.58 3.81 -17.33
C VAL A 238 2.99 4.38 -17.55
N PRO A 239 3.43 4.59 -18.80
CA PRO A 239 4.82 4.91 -19.12
C PRO A 239 5.25 6.32 -18.69
N ASP A 240 4.33 7.18 -18.29
CA ASP A 240 4.52 8.57 -17.88
C ASP A 240 4.65 8.77 -16.36
N ALA A 241 4.51 7.71 -15.57
CA ALA A 241 4.56 7.80 -14.11
C ALA A 241 4.93 6.45 -13.48
N TRP A 242 5.42 6.47 -12.24
CA TRP A 242 5.52 5.24 -11.44
C TRP A 242 4.13 4.76 -11.04
N GLY A 243 3.87 3.44 -11.14
CA GLY A 243 2.81 2.80 -10.39
C GLY A 243 3.24 2.67 -8.93
N VAL A 244 2.41 3.15 -7.99
CA VAL A 244 2.77 3.17 -6.57
C VAL A 244 1.81 2.34 -5.73
N ALA A 245 0.51 2.46 -5.92
CA ALA A 245 -0.45 1.66 -5.18
C ALA A 245 -1.76 1.46 -5.96
N VAL A 246 -2.51 0.45 -5.58
CA VAL A 246 -3.77 0.09 -6.24
C VAL A 246 -4.79 -0.42 -5.25
N THR A 247 -6.06 -0.11 -5.45
CA THR A 247 -7.17 -0.68 -4.67
C THR A 247 -8.41 -0.86 -5.52
N PHE A 248 -9.21 -1.86 -5.20
CA PHE A 248 -10.57 -1.96 -5.73
C PHE A 248 -11.54 -1.08 -4.97
N GLY A 249 -12.61 -0.68 -5.63
CA GLY A 249 -13.72 0.06 -5.05
C GLY A 249 -14.84 0.28 -6.05
N GLY A 250 -15.67 1.30 -5.80
CA GLY A 250 -16.90 1.53 -6.55
C GLY A 250 -18.08 0.78 -5.95
N PRO A 251 -19.33 1.08 -6.41
CA PRO A 251 -20.54 0.49 -5.83
C PRO A 251 -20.58 -1.05 -5.89
N ASP A 252 -20.01 -1.62 -6.96
CA ASP A 252 -19.94 -3.05 -7.20
C ASP A 252 -18.56 -3.65 -6.92
N ASN A 253 -17.65 -2.85 -6.33
CA ASN A 253 -16.24 -3.22 -6.07
C ASN A 253 -15.50 -3.69 -7.34
N ASP A 254 -15.78 -3.10 -8.50
CA ASP A 254 -15.29 -3.50 -9.81
C ASP A 254 -14.45 -2.44 -10.53
N VAL A 255 -14.17 -1.33 -9.85
CA VAL A 255 -13.29 -0.27 -10.32
C VAL A 255 -11.93 -0.39 -9.64
N LEU A 256 -10.85 -0.50 -10.41
CA LEU A 256 -9.49 -0.35 -9.92
C LEU A 256 -9.11 1.13 -9.87
N TYR A 257 -8.74 1.62 -8.69
CA TYR A 257 -8.12 2.92 -8.49
C TYR A 257 -6.60 2.75 -8.49
N LEU A 258 -5.96 3.40 -9.45
CA LEU A 258 -4.53 3.30 -9.72
C LEU A 258 -3.87 4.58 -9.24
N ILE A 259 -2.96 4.46 -8.30
CA ILE A 259 -2.20 5.59 -7.78
C ILE A 259 -0.87 5.65 -8.50
N THR A 260 -0.64 6.76 -9.18
CA THR A 260 0.56 6.97 -9.98
C THR A 260 1.20 8.31 -9.66
N ASN A 261 2.53 8.36 -9.71
CA ASN A 261 3.28 9.56 -9.43
C ASN A 261 4.31 9.80 -10.53
N ALA A 262 4.16 10.91 -11.26
CA ALA A 262 5.15 11.33 -12.24
C ALA A 262 6.34 11.93 -11.50
N THR A 263 7.40 11.16 -11.39
CA THR A 263 8.65 11.48 -10.71
C THR A 263 9.78 10.61 -11.24
N THR A 264 11.00 10.91 -10.83
CA THR A 264 12.21 10.10 -11.02
C THR A 264 12.88 9.91 -9.67
N LEU A 265 13.81 8.97 -9.51
CA LEU A 265 14.55 8.82 -8.25
C LEU A 265 15.21 10.12 -7.77
N PRO A 266 15.90 10.92 -8.64
CA PRO A 266 16.45 12.22 -8.24
C PRO A 266 15.39 13.24 -7.83
N ASP A 267 14.22 13.26 -8.47
CA ASP A 267 13.14 14.18 -8.12
C ASP A 267 12.45 13.76 -6.84
N PHE A 268 12.18 12.47 -6.67
CA PHE A 268 11.64 11.91 -5.43
C PHE A 268 12.51 12.27 -4.21
N ALA A 269 13.84 12.08 -4.32
CA ALA A 269 14.78 12.45 -3.25
C ALA A 269 14.77 13.96 -2.91
N GLN A 270 14.23 14.80 -3.79
CA GLN A 270 14.07 16.24 -3.59
C GLN A 270 12.63 16.65 -3.24
N GLY A 271 11.75 15.69 -2.96
CA GLY A 271 10.35 15.94 -2.66
C GLY A 271 9.53 16.44 -3.84
N ARG A 272 9.95 16.16 -5.07
CA ARG A 272 9.25 16.57 -6.30
C ARG A 272 8.52 15.42 -6.94
N SER A 273 7.23 15.59 -7.12
CA SER A 273 6.35 14.64 -7.78
C SER A 273 5.06 15.31 -8.24
N ALA A 274 4.38 14.71 -9.20
CA ALA A 274 2.99 15.02 -9.53
C ALA A 274 2.15 13.75 -9.42
N GLY A 275 1.26 13.73 -8.42
CA GLY A 275 0.41 12.59 -8.11
C GLY A 275 -0.91 12.61 -8.89
N TYR A 276 -1.34 11.43 -9.34
CA TYR A 276 -2.59 11.21 -10.07
C TYR A 276 -3.37 10.04 -9.48
N VAL A 277 -4.68 10.15 -9.50
CA VAL A 277 -5.60 9.04 -9.32
C VAL A 277 -6.18 8.69 -10.68
N ARG A 278 -6.00 7.44 -11.08
CA ARG A 278 -6.49 6.90 -12.35
C ARG A 278 -7.45 5.74 -12.06
N THR A 279 -8.30 5.39 -13.01
CA THR A 279 -9.28 4.29 -12.86
C THR A 279 -9.22 3.36 -14.04
N ALA A 280 -9.43 2.08 -13.79
CA ALA A 280 -9.58 1.07 -14.84
C ALA A 280 -10.71 0.09 -14.48
N ASN A 281 -11.38 -0.41 -15.50
CA ASN A 281 -12.25 -1.58 -15.38
C ASN A 281 -11.53 -2.77 -16.03
N VAL A 282 -11.28 -3.80 -15.25
CA VAL A 282 -10.52 -4.99 -15.67
C VAL A 282 -11.39 -6.23 -15.78
N GLY A 283 -12.73 -6.06 -15.69
CA GLY A 283 -13.70 -7.15 -15.75
C GLY A 283 -13.65 -8.09 -14.53
N ARG A 284 -13.10 -7.62 -13.42
CA ARG A 284 -12.98 -8.34 -12.13
C ARG A 284 -13.47 -7.47 -11.00
N ARG A 285 -13.73 -8.08 -9.85
CA ARG A 285 -14.10 -7.39 -8.61
C ARG A 285 -13.03 -7.59 -7.56
N GLY A 286 -12.93 -6.64 -6.63
CA GLY A 286 -12.11 -6.80 -5.45
C GLY A 286 -12.63 -7.91 -4.54
N ALA A 287 -11.72 -8.49 -3.77
CA ALA A 287 -12.02 -9.56 -2.82
C ALA A 287 -12.78 -9.06 -1.57
N ASN A 288 -12.64 -7.78 -1.21
CA ASN A 288 -13.18 -7.19 0.03
C ASN A 288 -13.97 -5.93 -0.25
#